data_7bbdd50c3782f408b1423951e75f643e
#
_entry.id   7bbdd50c3782f408b1423951e75f643e
#
_cell.length_a   1.000
_cell.length_b   1.000
_cell.length_c   1.000
_cell.angle_alpha   90.00
_cell.angle_beta   90.00
_cell.angle_gamma   90.00
#
_symmetry.space_group_name_H-M   'P 1'
#
loop_
_entity.id
_entity.type
_entity.pdbx_description
1 polymer ?
#
loop_
_entity_poly.entity_id
_entity_poly.type
_entity_poly.pdbx_seq_one_letter_code
_entity_poly.pdbx_strand_id
1 'polypeptide(L)'
;LINQPDIGQSILLICTWISIVFISGIRILYIISFFSFSLAALAGLLISFPDKFGYIMKRLNTFLDPSKGDSFQSQKALDAIKQGGLKGQGMGEGILKDSVPEAHTDYIIAVISEEFGSIISIILITIFLYISFRIIKTTVKETDKGLKISLCGLSTLLIFQTFIHCII
;
A
#
# COMPACT_ATOMS: atom_id res chain seq x y z
N LEU A 1 -0.29 1.12 14.89
CA LEU A 1 -1.16 0.55 13.85
C LEU A 1 -2.60 0.32 14.34
N ILE A 2 -2.78 -0.24 15.55
CA ILE A 2 -4.12 -0.50 16.09
C ILE A 2 -4.88 0.81 16.41
N ASN A 3 -4.17 1.86 16.82
CA ASN A 3 -4.74 3.17 17.15
C ASN A 3 -4.86 4.11 15.92
N GLN A 4 -4.11 3.82 14.87
CA GLN A 4 -4.23 4.50 13.57
C GLN A 4 -4.66 3.45 12.55
N PRO A 5 -5.93 3.48 12.12
CA PRO A 5 -6.49 2.45 11.27
C PRO A 5 -6.05 2.63 9.80
N ASP A 6 -4.77 2.53 9.54
CA ASP A 6 -4.20 2.52 8.20
C ASP A 6 -3.99 1.08 7.73
N ILE A 7 -4.94 0.61 6.93
CA ILE A 7 -4.96 -0.75 6.39
C ILE A 7 -3.84 -0.90 5.33
N GLY A 8 -3.59 0.13 4.52
CA GLY A 8 -2.57 0.11 3.48
C GLY A 8 -1.17 -0.12 4.05
N GLN A 9 -0.80 0.66 5.07
CA GLN A 9 0.47 0.51 5.77
C GLN A 9 0.59 -0.83 6.51
N SER A 10 -0.51 -1.34 7.05
CA SER A 10 -0.52 -2.65 7.70
C SER A 10 -0.24 -3.78 6.72
N ILE A 11 -0.86 -3.76 5.55
CA ILE A 11 -0.62 -4.72 4.47
C ILE A 11 0.83 -4.64 4.00
N LEU A 12 1.35 -3.43 3.79
CA LEU A 12 2.73 -3.20 3.37
C LEU A 12 3.74 -3.83 4.35
N LEU A 13 3.57 -3.62 5.65
CA LEU A 13 4.45 -4.19 6.66
C LEU A 13 4.35 -5.71 6.71
N ILE A 14 3.15 -6.27 6.60
CA ILE A 14 2.94 -7.73 6.55
C ILE A 14 3.63 -8.32 5.31
N CYS A 15 3.43 -7.75 4.14
CA CYS A 15 4.06 -8.21 2.90
C CYS A 15 5.60 -8.14 2.97
N THR A 16 6.13 -7.05 3.53
CA THR A 16 7.57 -6.89 3.74
C THR A 16 8.10 -7.95 4.69
N TRP A 17 7.42 -8.18 5.81
CA TRP A 17 7.80 -9.20 6.77
C TRP A 17 7.78 -10.60 6.15
N ILE A 18 6.73 -10.96 5.40
CA ILE A 18 6.65 -12.25 4.68
C ILE A 18 7.84 -12.41 3.73
N SER A 19 8.18 -11.37 2.97
CA SER A 19 9.29 -11.41 2.02
C SER A 19 10.64 -11.63 2.71
N ILE A 20 10.87 -10.95 3.83
CA ILE A 20 12.07 -11.10 4.65
C ILE A 20 12.18 -12.53 5.20
N VAL A 21 11.08 -13.07 5.76
CA VAL A 21 11.04 -14.41 6.33
C VAL A 21 11.26 -15.48 5.24
N PHE A 22 10.68 -15.26 4.05
CA PHE A 22 10.86 -16.15 2.90
C PHE A 22 12.33 -16.22 2.45
N ILE A 23 13.00 -15.08 2.30
CA ILE A 23 14.42 -15.03 1.89
C ILE A 23 15.36 -15.51 2.98
N SER A 24 14.98 -15.39 4.24
CA SER A 24 15.71 -15.96 5.38
C SER A 24 15.87 -17.50 5.32
N GLY A 25 15.13 -18.18 4.43
CA GLY A 25 15.22 -19.62 4.22
C GLY A 25 14.33 -20.43 5.16
N ILE A 26 13.39 -19.78 5.84
CA ILE A 26 12.40 -20.47 6.66
C ILE A 26 11.43 -21.23 5.75
N ARG A 27 11.11 -22.47 6.09
CA ARG A 27 10.17 -23.28 5.30
C ARG A 27 8.81 -22.60 5.25
N ILE A 28 8.27 -22.47 4.07
CA ILE A 28 6.97 -21.79 3.82
C ILE A 28 5.83 -22.38 4.66
N LEU A 29 5.93 -23.66 5.03
CA LEU A 29 4.95 -24.34 5.91
C LEU A 29 4.83 -23.66 7.28
N TYR A 30 5.93 -23.18 7.86
CA TYR A 30 5.88 -22.46 9.15
C TYR A 30 5.19 -21.11 9.01
N ILE A 31 5.39 -20.42 7.88
CA ILE A 31 4.73 -19.16 7.58
C ILE A 31 3.22 -19.38 7.46
N ILE A 32 2.81 -20.37 6.66
CA ILE A 32 1.40 -20.74 6.48
C ILE A 32 0.76 -21.15 7.81
N SER A 33 1.45 -21.98 8.59
CA SER A 33 0.96 -22.41 9.89
C SER A 33 0.77 -21.23 10.85
N PHE A 34 1.72 -20.30 10.90
CA PHE A 34 1.63 -19.10 11.73
C PHE A 34 0.43 -18.22 11.34
N PHE A 35 0.26 -17.95 10.03
CA PHE A 35 -0.87 -17.17 9.55
C PHE A 35 -2.21 -17.87 9.77
N SER A 36 -2.30 -19.18 9.54
CA SER A 36 -3.50 -19.96 9.78
C SER A 36 -3.89 -19.93 11.26
N PHE A 37 -2.92 -20.12 12.15
CA PHE A 37 -3.14 -20.04 13.60
C PHE A 37 -3.56 -18.64 14.05
N SER A 38 -2.89 -17.60 13.53
CA SER A 38 -3.22 -16.19 13.82
C SER A 38 -4.62 -15.82 13.36
N LEU A 39 -5.02 -16.27 12.16
CA LEU A 39 -6.36 -16.05 11.62
C LEU A 39 -7.44 -16.77 12.44
N ALA A 40 -7.17 -18.03 12.81
CA ALA A 40 -8.09 -18.80 13.66
C ALA A 40 -8.23 -18.18 15.06
N ALA A 41 -7.14 -17.70 15.66
CA ALA A 41 -7.16 -16.99 16.93
C ALA A 41 -7.95 -15.68 16.84
N LEU A 42 -7.74 -14.90 15.76
CA LEU A 42 -8.49 -13.66 15.52
C LEU A 42 -9.98 -13.95 15.35
N ALA A 43 -10.35 -14.95 14.54
CA ALA A 43 -11.74 -15.36 14.37
C ALA A 43 -12.38 -15.79 15.69
N GLY A 44 -11.65 -16.55 16.50
CA GLY A 44 -12.09 -16.96 17.84
C GLY A 44 -12.34 -15.76 18.77
N LEU A 45 -11.44 -14.76 18.75
CA LEU A 45 -11.62 -13.54 19.54
C LEU A 45 -12.83 -12.70 19.08
N LEU A 46 -13.04 -12.59 17.76
CA LEU A 46 -14.19 -11.85 17.21
C LEU A 46 -15.53 -12.49 17.61
N ILE A 47 -15.57 -13.83 17.61
CA ILE A 47 -16.78 -14.58 17.99
C ILE A 47 -17.01 -14.50 19.50
N SER A 48 -15.93 -14.58 20.32
CA SER A 48 -16.03 -14.62 21.79
C SER A 48 -16.33 -13.25 22.41
N PHE A 49 -15.94 -12.15 21.74
CA PHE A 49 -16.08 -10.78 22.28
C PHE A 49 -16.67 -9.80 21.25
N PRO A 50 -17.89 -10.01 20.75
CA PRO A 50 -18.49 -9.18 19.71
C PRO A 50 -18.61 -7.71 20.10
N ASP A 51 -18.84 -7.39 21.37
CA ASP A 51 -19.02 -6.01 21.85
C ASP A 51 -17.73 -5.19 21.79
N LYS A 52 -16.59 -5.80 22.03
CA LYS A 52 -15.28 -5.12 21.99
C LYS A 52 -14.75 -4.94 20.56
N PHE A 53 -15.09 -5.85 19.67
CA PHE A 53 -14.59 -5.88 18.29
C PHE A 53 -15.61 -5.42 17.23
N GLY A 54 -16.78 -4.93 17.65
CA GLY A 54 -17.83 -4.41 16.75
C GLY A 54 -17.31 -3.33 15.79
N TYR A 55 -16.34 -2.55 16.22
CA TYR A 55 -15.67 -1.56 15.37
C TYR A 55 -14.90 -2.21 14.17
N ILE A 56 -14.21 -3.33 14.41
CA ILE A 56 -13.50 -4.07 13.34
C ILE A 56 -14.51 -4.66 12.35
N MET A 57 -15.61 -5.22 12.86
CA MET A 57 -16.66 -5.77 12.02
C MET A 57 -17.35 -4.70 11.17
N LYS A 58 -17.58 -3.51 11.74
CA LYS A 58 -18.13 -2.37 11.01
C LYS A 58 -17.20 -1.91 9.89
N ARG A 59 -15.88 -1.84 10.12
CA ARG A 59 -14.88 -1.52 9.10
C ARG A 59 -14.78 -2.59 8.02
N LEU A 60 -14.79 -3.87 8.41
CA LEU A 60 -14.78 -4.97 7.45
C LEU A 60 -15.99 -4.90 6.51
N ASN A 61 -17.17 -4.61 7.08
CA ASN A 61 -18.41 -4.45 6.31
C ASN A 61 -18.33 -3.20 5.40
N THR A 62 -17.73 -2.10 5.84
CA THR A 62 -17.55 -0.90 5.01
C THR A 62 -16.56 -1.17 3.87
N PHE A 63 -15.52 -1.97 4.11
CA PHE A 63 -14.56 -2.37 3.09
C PHE A 63 -15.16 -3.34 2.05
N LEU A 64 -16.04 -4.25 2.51
CA LEU A 64 -16.73 -5.22 1.63
C LEU A 64 -17.91 -4.60 0.86
N ASP A 65 -18.45 -3.47 1.33
CA ASP A 65 -19.54 -2.75 0.69
C ASP A 65 -19.09 -1.32 0.33
N PRO A 66 -18.43 -1.14 -0.84
CA PRO A 66 -17.88 0.14 -1.27
C PRO A 66 -18.94 1.25 -1.43
N SER A 67 -20.22 0.88 -1.48
CA SER A 67 -21.31 1.86 -1.62
C SER A 67 -21.51 2.75 -0.39
N LYS A 68 -20.92 2.38 0.76
CA LYS A 68 -21.14 3.06 2.06
C LYS A 68 -19.91 3.81 2.60
N GLY A 69 -18.78 3.75 1.93
CA GLY A 69 -17.52 4.35 2.42
C GLY A 69 -16.77 5.09 1.33
N ASP A 70 -15.50 5.22 1.42
CA ASP A 70 -14.50 6.00 0.70
C ASP A 70 -14.58 6.14 -0.84
N SER A 71 -15.65 5.70 -1.49
CA SER A 71 -15.89 5.87 -2.94
C SER A 71 -15.81 7.34 -3.38
N PHE A 72 -16.16 8.28 -2.48
CA PHE A 72 -16.09 9.70 -2.78
C PHE A 72 -14.63 10.17 -2.97
N GLN A 73 -13.71 9.75 -2.12
CA GLN A 73 -12.30 10.13 -2.21
C GLN A 73 -11.64 9.51 -3.44
N SER A 74 -11.87 8.22 -3.68
CA SER A 74 -11.35 7.53 -4.87
C SER A 74 -11.92 8.10 -6.17
N GLN A 75 -13.19 8.46 -6.20
CA GLN A 75 -13.79 9.12 -7.35
C GLN A 75 -13.19 10.50 -7.60
N LYS A 76 -12.97 11.28 -6.54
CA LYS A 76 -12.30 12.58 -6.63
C LYS A 76 -10.87 12.45 -7.16
N ALA A 77 -10.12 11.44 -6.70
CA ALA A 77 -8.78 11.16 -7.18
C ALA A 77 -8.77 10.79 -8.67
N LEU A 78 -9.73 9.95 -9.12
CA LEU A 78 -9.88 9.62 -10.54
C LEU A 78 -10.27 10.84 -11.39
N ASP A 79 -11.13 11.70 -10.89
CA ASP A 79 -11.53 12.92 -11.58
C ASP A 79 -10.35 13.91 -11.69
N ALA A 80 -9.53 14.03 -10.64
CA ALA A 80 -8.31 14.83 -10.68
C ALA A 80 -7.31 14.32 -11.75
N ILE A 81 -7.09 13.00 -11.82
CA ILE A 81 -6.24 12.40 -12.86
C ILE A 81 -6.78 12.70 -14.26
N LYS A 82 -8.11 12.61 -14.45
CA LYS A 82 -8.75 12.94 -15.72
C LYS A 82 -8.63 14.41 -16.08
N GLN A 83 -8.80 15.31 -15.08
CA GLN A 83 -8.67 16.76 -15.29
C GLN A 83 -7.24 17.17 -15.62
N GLY A 84 -6.24 16.55 -14.98
CA GLY A 84 -4.83 16.80 -15.29
C GLY A 84 -4.44 16.37 -16.70
N GLY A 85 -5.12 15.36 -17.27
CA GLY A 85 -4.83 14.88 -18.62
C GLY A 85 -3.38 14.49 -18.82
N LEU A 86 -2.81 14.77 -20.00
CA LEU A 86 -1.41 14.42 -20.31
C LEU A 86 -0.41 15.45 -19.78
N LYS A 87 -0.76 16.73 -19.75
CA LYS A 87 0.18 17.84 -19.47
C LYS A 87 0.03 18.46 -18.07
N GLY A 88 -1.05 18.14 -17.35
CA GLY A 88 -1.37 18.78 -16.08
C GLY A 88 -2.07 20.12 -16.23
N GLN A 89 -2.65 20.62 -15.13
CA GLN A 89 -3.31 21.92 -15.05
C GLN A 89 -2.31 23.04 -14.71
N GLY A 90 -1.18 22.73 -14.12
CA GLY A 90 -0.19 23.66 -13.61
C GLY A 90 0.06 23.51 -12.11
N MET A 91 1.27 23.90 -11.69
CA MET A 91 1.65 23.84 -10.28
C MET A 91 0.73 24.72 -9.43
N GLY A 92 0.12 24.13 -8.44
CA GLY A 92 -0.73 24.84 -7.48
C GLY A 92 -2.16 25.09 -7.93
N GLU A 93 -2.56 24.75 -9.17
CA GLU A 93 -3.91 24.93 -9.70
C GLU A 93 -4.82 23.70 -9.51
N GLY A 94 -4.30 22.61 -8.94
CA GLY A 94 -5.06 21.42 -8.64
C GLY A 94 -6.15 21.67 -7.57
N ILE A 95 -7.32 21.09 -7.79
CA ILE A 95 -8.50 21.21 -6.90
C ILE A 95 -8.50 20.11 -5.82
N LEU A 96 -7.84 18.98 -6.09
CA LEU A 96 -7.84 17.83 -5.19
C LEU A 96 -7.21 18.14 -3.83
N LYS A 97 -6.12 18.90 -3.80
CA LYS A 97 -5.41 19.27 -2.57
C LYS A 97 -6.29 20.04 -1.56
N ASP A 98 -7.29 20.80 -2.07
CA ASP A 98 -8.18 21.59 -1.24
C ASP A 98 -9.48 20.84 -0.89
N SER A 99 -9.80 19.78 -1.64
CA SER A 99 -11.05 19.04 -1.52
C SER A 99 -10.95 17.73 -0.74
N VAL A 100 -9.73 17.17 -0.57
CA VAL A 100 -9.50 15.89 0.11
C VAL A 100 -8.48 16.06 1.22
N PRO A 101 -8.83 15.80 2.49
CA PRO A 101 -7.94 16.03 3.64
C PRO A 101 -6.60 15.26 3.59
N GLU A 102 -6.59 14.09 2.96
CA GLU A 102 -5.43 13.20 2.87
C GLU A 102 -4.78 13.18 1.47
N ALA A 103 -5.06 14.19 0.65
CA ALA A 103 -4.56 14.29 -0.72
C ALA A 103 -3.02 14.24 -0.82
N HIS A 104 -2.31 14.81 0.17
CA HIS A 104 -0.85 14.87 0.18
C HIS A 104 -0.17 13.59 0.72
N THR A 105 -0.91 12.63 1.23
CA THR A 105 -0.39 11.37 1.76
C THR A 105 -0.79 10.21 0.89
N ASP A 106 -2.05 9.84 0.88
CA ASP A 106 -2.53 8.62 0.24
C ASP A 106 -2.74 8.79 -1.26
N TYR A 107 -3.18 10.00 -1.69
CA TYR A 107 -3.48 10.31 -3.10
C TYR A 107 -2.40 11.13 -3.81
N ILE A 108 -1.15 11.04 -3.37
CA ILE A 108 -0.04 11.85 -3.91
C ILE A 108 0.13 11.70 -5.43
N ILE A 109 -0.08 10.51 -5.98
CA ILE A 109 0.01 10.25 -7.43
C ILE A 109 -1.13 10.96 -8.18
N ALA A 110 -2.32 11.01 -7.61
CA ALA A 110 -3.44 11.75 -8.20
C ALA A 110 -3.16 13.25 -8.23
N VAL A 111 -2.59 13.81 -7.15
CA VAL A 111 -2.18 15.23 -7.10
C VAL A 111 -1.10 15.52 -8.14
N ILE A 112 -0.08 14.67 -8.25
CA ILE A 112 0.97 14.82 -9.26
C ILE A 112 0.40 14.73 -10.68
N SER A 113 -0.55 13.82 -10.90
CA SER A 113 -1.21 13.68 -12.20
C SER A 113 -2.08 14.88 -12.54
N GLU A 114 -2.73 15.51 -11.55
CA GLU A 114 -3.53 16.71 -11.73
C GLU A 114 -2.66 17.92 -12.09
N GLU A 115 -1.58 18.16 -11.35
CA GLU A 115 -0.73 19.33 -11.52
C GLU A 115 0.24 19.21 -12.70
N PHE A 116 0.90 18.05 -12.85
CA PHE A 116 1.99 17.86 -13.83
C PHE A 116 1.61 16.97 -15.00
N GLY A 117 0.45 16.32 -14.94
CA GLY A 117 -0.04 15.42 -15.97
C GLY A 117 0.37 13.95 -15.77
N SER A 118 -0.37 13.09 -16.43
CA SER A 118 -0.19 11.63 -16.35
C SER A 118 1.18 11.16 -16.85
N ILE A 119 1.82 11.90 -17.77
CA ILE A 119 3.14 11.56 -18.29
C ILE A 119 4.18 11.57 -17.16
N ILE A 120 4.19 12.63 -16.32
CA ILE A 120 5.16 12.77 -15.23
C ILE A 120 4.90 11.70 -14.16
N SER A 121 3.65 11.40 -13.85
CA SER A 121 3.28 10.33 -12.92
C SER A 121 3.78 8.96 -13.40
N ILE A 122 3.62 8.64 -14.68
CA ILE A 122 4.12 7.39 -15.28
C ILE A 122 5.65 7.33 -15.22
N ILE A 123 6.35 8.43 -15.51
CA ILE A 123 7.80 8.49 -15.43
C ILE A 123 8.25 8.23 -13.98
N LEU A 124 7.60 8.85 -13.01
CA LEU A 124 7.92 8.68 -11.60
C LEU A 124 7.74 7.23 -11.13
N ILE A 125 6.60 6.61 -11.47
CA ILE A 125 6.33 5.20 -11.19
C ILE A 125 7.39 4.30 -11.85
N THR A 126 7.75 4.59 -13.10
CA THR A 126 8.77 3.82 -13.84
C THR A 126 10.14 3.92 -13.17
N ILE A 127 10.52 5.10 -12.65
CA ILE A 127 11.77 5.28 -11.89
C ILE A 127 11.78 4.42 -10.63
N PHE A 128 10.69 4.43 -9.84
CA PHE A 128 10.59 3.60 -8.64
C PHE A 128 10.68 2.11 -8.95
N LEU A 129 9.99 1.66 -9.99
CA LEU A 129 10.05 0.26 -10.45
C LEU A 129 11.46 -0.12 -10.96
N TYR A 130 12.12 0.78 -11.68
CA TYR A 130 13.49 0.56 -12.14
C TYR A 130 14.48 0.45 -10.98
N ILE A 131 14.39 1.33 -9.98
CA ILE A 131 15.22 1.27 -8.77
C ILE A 131 15.01 -0.06 -8.05
N SER A 132 13.75 -0.44 -7.85
CA SER A 132 13.37 -1.70 -7.19
C SER A 132 13.91 -2.92 -7.94
N PHE A 133 13.78 -2.94 -9.26
CA PHE A 133 14.34 -4.00 -10.12
C PHE A 133 15.86 -4.09 -9.99
N ARG A 134 16.55 -2.95 -9.96
CA ARG A 134 18.01 -2.91 -9.81
C ARG A 134 18.45 -3.43 -8.44
N ILE A 135 17.72 -3.10 -7.36
CA ILE A 135 17.97 -3.63 -6.02
C ILE A 135 17.81 -5.15 -6.00
N ILE A 136 16.70 -5.68 -6.57
CA ILE A 136 16.46 -7.14 -6.65
C ILE A 136 17.61 -7.83 -7.40
N LYS A 137 18.02 -7.28 -8.54
CA LYS A 137 19.13 -7.85 -9.34
C LYS A 137 20.45 -7.88 -8.56
N THR A 138 20.70 -6.89 -7.71
CA THR A 138 21.87 -6.86 -6.82
C THR A 138 21.71 -7.88 -5.70
N THR A 139 20.53 -7.95 -5.09
CA THR A 139 20.23 -8.91 -4.01
C THR A 139 20.43 -10.36 -4.41
N VAL A 140 20.09 -10.73 -5.65
CA VAL A 140 20.30 -12.11 -6.16
C VAL A 140 21.78 -12.48 -6.20
N LYS A 141 22.65 -11.52 -6.49
CA LYS A 141 24.10 -11.74 -6.61
C LYS A 141 24.84 -11.68 -5.27
N GLU A 142 24.18 -11.15 -4.24
CA GLU A 142 24.78 -10.94 -2.93
C GLU A 142 24.99 -12.28 -2.20
N THR A 143 26.17 -12.45 -1.63
CA THR A 143 26.58 -13.65 -0.88
C THR A 143 26.38 -13.49 0.63
N ASP A 144 26.45 -12.25 1.13
CA ASP A 144 26.19 -11.96 2.53
C ASP A 144 24.69 -12.06 2.81
N LYS A 145 24.33 -12.99 3.71
CA LYS A 145 22.92 -13.25 4.10
C LYS A 145 22.26 -12.03 4.75
N GLY A 146 22.99 -11.29 5.58
CA GLY A 146 22.46 -10.11 6.26
C GLY A 146 22.11 -9.00 5.27
N LEU A 147 23.06 -8.70 4.36
CA LEU A 147 22.87 -7.71 3.32
C LEU A 147 21.75 -8.11 2.34
N LYS A 148 21.70 -9.38 1.96
CA LYS A 148 20.67 -9.94 1.10
C LYS A 148 19.26 -9.76 1.68
N ILE A 149 19.07 -10.06 2.97
CA ILE A 149 17.78 -9.90 3.66
C ILE A 149 17.39 -8.42 3.72
N SER A 150 18.33 -7.54 4.06
CA SER A 150 18.09 -6.09 4.15
C SER A 150 17.71 -5.49 2.79
N LEU A 151 18.42 -5.84 1.72
CA LEU A 151 18.12 -5.38 0.36
C LEU A 151 16.75 -5.90 -0.13
N CYS A 152 16.40 -7.13 0.22
CA CYS A 152 15.09 -7.69 -0.09
C CYS A 152 13.98 -6.93 0.63
N GLY A 153 14.13 -6.69 1.92
CA GLY A 153 13.16 -5.90 2.68
C GLY A 153 12.95 -4.52 2.07
N LEU A 154 14.04 -3.83 1.73
CA LEU A 154 14.00 -2.51 1.11
C LEU A 154 13.30 -2.54 -0.27
N SER A 155 13.66 -3.50 -1.13
CA SER A 155 13.03 -3.61 -2.46
C SER A 155 11.54 -3.91 -2.36
N THR A 156 11.14 -4.77 -1.43
CA THR A 156 9.74 -5.10 -1.18
C THR A 156 8.96 -3.88 -0.71
N LEU A 157 9.51 -3.12 0.24
CA LEU A 157 8.91 -1.86 0.70
C LEU A 157 8.66 -0.91 -0.47
N LEU A 158 9.66 -0.65 -1.30
CA LEU A 158 9.54 0.26 -2.45
C LEU A 158 8.49 -0.20 -3.45
N ILE A 159 8.47 -1.50 -3.78
CA ILE A 159 7.50 -2.06 -4.73
C ILE A 159 6.08 -1.92 -4.17
N PHE A 160 5.83 -2.42 -2.97
CA PHE A 160 4.49 -2.39 -2.39
C PHE A 160 4.01 -0.97 -2.11
N GLN A 161 4.89 -0.08 -1.65
CA GLN A 161 4.56 1.33 -1.47
C GLN A 161 4.11 1.96 -2.80
N THR A 162 4.85 1.72 -3.88
CA THR A 162 4.49 2.22 -5.21
C THR A 162 3.15 1.66 -5.67
N PHE A 163 2.90 0.35 -5.46
CA PHE A 163 1.62 -0.26 -5.80
C PHE A 163 0.45 0.30 -4.99
N ILE A 164 0.62 0.48 -3.69
CA ILE A 164 -0.43 1.03 -2.82
C ILE A 164 -0.82 2.43 -3.31
N HIS A 165 0.14 3.31 -3.57
CA HIS A 165 -0.15 4.65 -4.09
C HIS A 165 -0.70 4.68 -5.52
N CYS A 166 -0.60 3.58 -6.28
CA CYS A 166 -1.22 3.47 -7.61
C CYS A 166 -2.65 2.92 -7.57
N ILE A 167 -3.01 2.16 -6.51
CA ILE A 167 -4.31 1.49 -6.39
C ILE A 167 -5.32 2.36 -5.63
N ILE A 168 -4.84 3.14 -4.67
CA ILE A 168 -5.66 4.11 -3.92
C ILE A 168 -5.92 5.33 -4.77
#